data_dee149ec1d07e32c1b6258e76014a58e
#
_entry.id   dee149ec1d07e32c1b6258e76014a58e
#
_cell.length_a   1.000
_cell.length_b   1.000
_cell.length_c   1.000
_cell.angle_alpha   90.00
_cell.angle_beta   90.00
_cell.angle_gamma   90.00
#
_symmetry.space_group_name_H-M   'P 1'
#
loop_
_entity.id
_entity.type
_entity.pdbx_description
1 polymer ?
#
loop_
_entity_poly.entity_id
_entity_poly.type
_entity_poly.pdbx_seq_one_letter_code
_entity_poly.pdbx_strand_id
1 'polypeptide(L)'
;MEPSGEAAEAAAEAPPPPSGEKIPELVKMLMAMGIDRELATQAVWVTGTTTADAALTWIFENRDSVEPSEERLPPDGALVEGDNVAKMVFVVNMDLKMGVGKVAAQVAHAAVGLHKFLLQNQEVYGHLLLLWDADGETKIVLKGDNITILEDLRRKSEAAGLPCYLVSDAGRTQVPMGSSTVFAIFGRVNEVDDITGQLKLL
;
A
#
# COMPACT_ATOMS: atom_id res chain seq x y z
N MET A 1 -6.23 -53.84 -21.51
CA MET A 1 -5.55 -52.70 -22.13
C MET A 1 -6.22 -51.44 -21.59
N GLU A 2 -5.67 -50.96 -20.44
CA GLU A 2 -6.04 -49.65 -19.90
C GLU A 2 -5.48 -48.53 -20.78
N PRO A 3 -6.05 -47.32 -20.68
CA PRO A 3 -5.33 -46.34 -19.94
C PRO A 3 -6.20 -45.43 -19.05
N SER A 4 -5.77 -45.28 -17.82
CA SER A 4 -5.44 -44.10 -17.04
C SER A 4 -6.22 -42.81 -17.41
N GLY A 5 -7.20 -42.49 -16.56
CA GLY A 5 -7.80 -41.17 -16.46
C GLY A 5 -7.02 -40.31 -15.50
N GLU A 6 -6.45 -39.25 -16.01
CA GLU A 6 -5.79 -38.17 -15.29
C GLU A 6 -6.87 -37.28 -14.66
N ALA A 7 -6.93 -37.30 -13.34
CA ALA A 7 -7.76 -36.38 -12.57
C ALA A 7 -7.14 -34.98 -12.64
N ALA A 8 -7.78 -34.08 -13.34
CA ALA A 8 -7.47 -32.64 -13.29
C ALA A 8 -7.83 -32.13 -11.89
N GLU A 9 -6.79 -31.85 -11.10
CA GLU A 9 -6.87 -31.16 -9.82
C GLU A 9 -7.34 -29.73 -10.07
N ALA A 10 -8.60 -29.45 -9.70
CA ALA A 10 -9.16 -28.14 -9.77
C ALA A 10 -8.42 -27.25 -8.75
N ALA A 11 -7.64 -26.31 -9.25
CA ALA A 11 -7.07 -25.23 -8.44
C ALA A 11 -8.23 -24.51 -7.74
N ALA A 12 -8.31 -24.64 -6.44
CA ALA A 12 -9.29 -23.91 -5.63
C ALA A 12 -8.99 -22.41 -5.72
N GLU A 13 -9.97 -21.69 -6.27
CA GLU A 13 -9.98 -20.23 -6.34
C GLU A 13 -9.84 -19.68 -4.91
N ALA A 14 -8.82 -18.85 -4.67
CA ALA A 14 -8.56 -18.27 -3.35
C ALA A 14 -9.79 -17.46 -2.87
N PRO A 15 -10.22 -17.58 -1.61
CA PRO A 15 -11.37 -16.85 -1.11
C PRO A 15 -11.14 -15.34 -1.16
N PRO A 16 -12.20 -14.52 -1.33
CA PRO A 16 -12.09 -13.07 -1.36
C PRO A 16 -11.50 -12.53 -0.05
N PRO A 17 -10.72 -11.43 -0.10
CA PRO A 17 -10.07 -10.88 1.07
C PRO A 17 -11.09 -10.45 2.13
N PRO A 18 -10.79 -10.62 3.43
CA PRO A 18 -11.69 -10.25 4.51
C PRO A 18 -11.90 -8.73 4.58
N SER A 19 -13.07 -8.30 5.01
CA SER A 19 -13.39 -6.89 5.21
C SER A 19 -12.42 -6.24 6.22
N GLY A 20 -11.83 -5.11 5.85
CA GLY A 20 -10.63 -4.49 6.43
C GLY A 20 -10.55 -4.25 7.95
N GLU A 21 -11.67 -4.30 8.69
CA GLU A 21 -11.68 -4.06 10.14
C GLU A 21 -11.18 -5.25 10.99
N LYS A 22 -11.25 -6.48 10.49
CA LYS A 22 -10.87 -7.68 11.27
C LYS A 22 -9.41 -8.11 11.06
N ILE A 23 -8.79 -7.70 9.97
CA ILE A 23 -7.42 -8.08 9.63
C ILE A 23 -6.40 -7.56 10.67
N PRO A 24 -6.41 -6.29 11.08
CA PRO A 24 -5.49 -5.78 12.07
C PRO A 24 -5.58 -6.51 13.43
N GLU A 25 -6.79 -6.82 13.88
CA GLU A 25 -7.00 -7.53 15.14
C GLU A 25 -6.50 -8.98 15.08
N LEU A 26 -6.69 -9.66 13.95
CA LEU A 26 -6.20 -11.02 13.75
C LEU A 26 -4.67 -11.06 13.70
N VAL A 27 -4.04 -10.12 13.01
CA VAL A 27 -2.57 -10.00 12.99
C VAL A 27 -2.05 -9.73 14.40
N LYS A 28 -2.64 -8.81 15.17
CA LYS A 28 -2.27 -8.55 16.57
C LYS A 28 -2.42 -9.81 17.45
N MET A 29 -3.49 -10.56 17.24
CA MET A 29 -3.71 -11.82 17.98
C MET A 29 -2.62 -12.84 17.68
N LEU A 30 -2.25 -13.04 16.42
CA LEU A 30 -1.17 -13.95 16.01
C LEU A 30 0.17 -13.51 16.57
N MET A 31 0.46 -12.21 16.56
CA MET A 31 1.67 -11.65 17.20
C MET A 31 1.69 -11.90 18.71
N ALA A 32 0.56 -11.75 19.41
CA ALA A 32 0.45 -12.06 20.84
C ALA A 32 0.68 -13.55 21.14
N MET A 33 0.50 -14.44 20.15
CA MET A 33 0.82 -15.87 20.24
C MET A 33 2.29 -16.18 19.88
N GLY A 34 3.12 -15.16 19.67
CA GLY A 34 4.54 -15.31 19.34
C GLY A 34 4.83 -15.55 17.86
N ILE A 35 3.86 -15.31 16.98
CA ILE A 35 4.07 -15.35 15.53
C ILE A 35 4.69 -14.02 15.09
N ASP A 36 5.71 -14.09 14.24
CA ASP A 36 6.30 -12.91 13.65
C ASP A 36 5.25 -12.10 12.85
N ARG A 37 5.35 -10.77 12.92
CA ARG A 37 4.37 -9.85 12.29
C ARG A 37 4.24 -10.08 10.79
N GLU A 38 5.37 -10.25 10.11
CA GLU A 38 5.40 -10.45 8.67
C GLU A 38 4.71 -11.75 8.27
N LEU A 39 5.06 -12.84 8.97
CA LEU A 39 4.45 -14.15 8.79
C LEU A 39 2.95 -14.16 9.13
N ALA A 40 2.57 -13.47 10.21
CA ALA A 40 1.17 -13.30 10.59
C ALA A 40 0.37 -12.55 9.53
N THR A 41 0.94 -11.46 9.00
CA THR A 41 0.32 -10.65 7.96
C THR A 41 0.18 -11.44 6.67
N GLN A 42 1.23 -12.14 6.26
CA GLN A 42 1.23 -13.00 5.07
C GLN A 42 0.20 -14.12 5.17
N ALA A 43 0.12 -14.79 6.31
CA ALA A 43 -0.85 -15.87 6.53
C ALA A 43 -2.30 -15.37 6.41
N VAL A 44 -2.61 -14.26 7.05
CA VAL A 44 -3.95 -13.64 6.99
C VAL A 44 -4.29 -13.23 5.56
N TRP A 45 -3.33 -12.68 4.84
CA TRP A 45 -3.49 -12.26 3.46
C TRP A 45 -3.72 -13.44 2.51
N VAL A 46 -2.83 -14.43 2.51
CA VAL A 46 -2.92 -15.59 1.59
C VAL A 46 -4.16 -16.42 1.84
N THR A 47 -4.55 -16.60 3.11
CA THR A 47 -5.74 -17.40 3.46
C THR A 47 -7.03 -16.62 3.33
N GLY A 48 -7.00 -15.29 3.24
CA GLY A 48 -8.18 -14.44 3.24
C GLY A 48 -9.07 -14.64 4.47
N THR A 49 -8.54 -15.22 5.56
CA THR A 49 -9.32 -15.66 6.72
C THR A 49 -9.55 -14.55 7.73
N THR A 50 -10.64 -14.66 8.45
CA THR A 50 -10.95 -13.85 9.65
C THR A 50 -10.77 -14.63 10.95
N THR A 51 -10.22 -15.86 10.89
CA THR A 51 -10.06 -16.76 12.04
C THR A 51 -8.58 -17.11 12.25
N ALA A 52 -8.17 -17.17 13.52
CA ALA A 52 -6.79 -17.51 13.87
C ALA A 52 -6.41 -18.95 13.45
N ASP A 53 -7.35 -19.88 13.53
CA ASP A 53 -7.10 -21.30 13.22
C ASP A 53 -6.66 -21.49 11.77
N ALA A 54 -7.32 -20.87 10.81
CA ALA A 54 -6.98 -20.99 9.39
C ALA A 54 -5.63 -20.33 9.07
N ALA A 55 -5.34 -19.17 9.69
CA ALA A 55 -4.05 -18.51 9.55
C ALA A 55 -2.92 -19.36 10.17
N LEU A 56 -3.13 -19.94 11.35
CA LEU A 56 -2.17 -20.83 12.00
C LEU A 56 -1.92 -22.11 11.20
N THR A 57 -2.96 -22.73 10.64
CA THR A 57 -2.82 -23.91 9.78
C THR A 57 -1.91 -23.59 8.60
N TRP A 58 -2.16 -22.48 7.92
CA TRP A 58 -1.32 -22.04 6.80
C TRP A 58 0.14 -21.80 7.24
N ILE A 59 0.36 -21.13 8.40
CA ILE A 59 1.69 -20.88 8.96
C ILE A 59 2.43 -22.21 9.20
N PHE A 60 1.77 -23.19 9.81
CA PHE A 60 2.40 -24.48 10.10
C PHE A 60 2.71 -25.29 8.84
N GLU A 61 1.85 -25.22 7.83
CA GLU A 61 2.04 -25.93 6.55
C GLU A 61 3.13 -25.29 5.67
N ASN A 62 3.34 -23.98 5.80
CA ASN A 62 4.27 -23.22 4.94
C ASN A 62 5.53 -22.74 5.67
N ARG A 63 5.71 -23.08 6.96
CA ARG A 63 6.84 -22.62 7.78
C ARG A 63 8.21 -22.96 7.19
N ASP A 64 8.32 -24.13 6.57
CA ASP A 64 9.57 -24.62 5.96
C ASP A 64 9.74 -24.18 4.50
N SER A 65 8.69 -23.61 3.90
CA SER A 65 8.68 -23.14 2.50
C SER A 65 8.91 -21.63 2.40
N VAL A 66 8.73 -20.91 3.50
CA VAL A 66 9.11 -19.51 3.61
C VAL A 66 10.59 -19.49 3.97
N GLU A 67 11.46 -19.67 2.98
CA GLU A 67 12.87 -19.29 3.12
C GLU A 67 12.86 -17.85 3.62
N PRO A 68 13.55 -17.53 4.73
CA PRO A 68 13.76 -16.13 5.07
C PRO A 68 14.50 -15.54 3.88
N SER A 69 13.83 -14.64 3.17
CA SER A 69 14.47 -13.90 2.11
C SER A 69 15.66 -13.19 2.74
N GLU A 70 16.87 -13.68 2.48
CA GLU A 70 18.15 -13.08 2.91
C GLU A 70 18.39 -11.72 2.24
N GLU A 71 17.37 -11.06 1.73
CA GLU A 71 17.45 -9.71 1.24
C GLU A 71 17.10 -8.71 2.34
N ARG A 72 18.17 -8.43 3.12
CA ARG A 72 18.34 -7.23 3.94
C ARG A 72 17.34 -6.99 5.07
N LEU A 73 17.50 -7.75 6.11
CA LEU A 73 17.43 -7.16 7.45
C LEU A 73 18.68 -6.28 7.61
N PRO A 74 18.54 -4.99 7.98
CA PRO A 74 19.69 -4.23 8.42
C PRO A 74 20.31 -4.93 9.62
N PRO A 75 21.66 -4.99 9.73
CA PRO A 75 22.31 -5.62 10.87
C PRO A 75 21.96 -4.84 12.14
N ASP A 76 21.58 -5.59 13.15
CA ASP A 76 21.23 -5.17 14.51
C ASP A 76 19.81 -4.65 14.74
N GLY A 77 19.03 -5.56 15.29
CA GLY A 77 17.84 -5.47 16.09
C GLY A 77 17.50 -4.16 16.76
N ALA A 78 17.00 -3.22 16.01
CA ALA A 78 16.17 -2.17 16.54
C ALA A 78 14.86 -2.22 15.74
N LEU A 79 13.92 -3.07 16.18
CA LEU A 79 12.52 -2.77 16.00
C LEU A 79 12.27 -1.49 16.81
N VAL A 80 12.40 -0.35 16.15
CA VAL A 80 12.01 0.92 16.75
C VAL A 80 10.49 0.87 16.82
N GLU A 81 9.97 0.60 18.03
CA GLU A 81 8.56 0.77 18.35
C GLU A 81 8.16 2.20 17.91
N GLY A 82 7.29 2.31 16.90
CA GLY A 82 6.66 3.56 16.51
C GLY A 82 6.99 4.14 15.15
N ASP A 83 7.84 3.52 14.33
CA ASP A 83 8.07 4.03 12.99
C ASP A 83 6.95 3.53 12.04
N ASN A 84 6.21 4.50 11.49
CA ASN A 84 5.29 4.26 10.40
C ASN A 84 5.98 3.44 9.29
N VAL A 85 5.52 2.23 9.08
CA VAL A 85 6.12 1.31 8.09
C VAL A 85 5.94 1.84 6.67
N ALA A 86 4.77 2.43 6.41
CA ALA A 86 4.41 2.98 5.11
C ALA A 86 3.59 4.27 5.25
N LYS A 87 3.58 5.07 4.19
CA LYS A 87 2.76 6.28 4.12
C LYS A 87 2.27 6.57 2.71
N MET A 88 1.17 7.31 2.65
CA MET A 88 0.65 7.90 1.42
C MET A 88 0.88 9.41 1.47
N VAL A 89 1.57 9.96 0.46
CA VAL A 89 1.88 11.39 0.38
C VAL A 89 1.18 11.98 -0.81
N PHE A 90 0.59 13.18 -0.61
CA PHE A 90 -0.11 13.95 -1.63
C PHE A 90 0.60 15.27 -1.84
N VAL A 91 0.95 15.60 -3.06
CA VAL A 91 1.59 16.87 -3.41
C VAL A 91 0.63 17.69 -4.24
N VAL A 92 0.20 18.82 -3.67
CA VAL A 92 -0.81 19.73 -4.27
C VAL A 92 -0.14 20.76 -5.16
N ASN A 93 -0.64 20.93 -6.39
CA ASN A 93 -0.20 21.97 -7.31
C ASN A 93 -0.69 23.35 -6.82
N MET A 94 0.23 24.13 -6.24
CA MET A 94 -0.07 25.43 -5.63
C MET A 94 -0.29 26.54 -6.66
N ASP A 95 0.25 26.41 -7.87
CA ASP A 95 0.08 27.39 -8.94
C ASP A 95 -1.40 27.53 -9.38
N LEU A 96 -2.19 26.48 -9.22
CA LEU A 96 -3.61 26.47 -9.52
C LEU A 96 -4.48 27.27 -8.53
N LYS A 97 -3.93 27.73 -7.40
CA LYS A 97 -4.60 28.55 -6.37
C LYS A 97 -5.99 28.03 -5.98
N MET A 98 -6.12 26.71 -5.88
CA MET A 98 -7.38 26.06 -5.54
C MET A 98 -7.83 26.45 -4.13
N GLY A 99 -9.14 26.72 -3.97
CA GLY A 99 -9.71 26.91 -2.63
C GLY A 99 -9.68 25.63 -1.79
N VAL A 100 -9.74 25.78 -0.46
CA VAL A 100 -9.60 24.66 0.53
C VAL A 100 -10.50 23.47 0.20
N GLY A 101 -11.77 23.71 -0.11
CA GLY A 101 -12.70 22.64 -0.47
C GLY A 101 -12.30 21.89 -1.75
N LYS A 102 -11.77 22.61 -2.75
CA LYS A 102 -11.27 21.98 -3.99
C LYS A 102 -10.01 21.16 -3.72
N VAL A 103 -9.07 21.68 -2.92
CA VAL A 103 -7.88 20.93 -2.47
C VAL A 103 -8.28 19.64 -1.78
N ALA A 104 -9.17 19.72 -0.78
CA ALA A 104 -9.65 18.55 -0.06
C ALA A 104 -10.26 17.49 -0.99
N ALA A 105 -11.12 17.92 -1.93
CA ALA A 105 -11.74 17.05 -2.92
C ALA A 105 -10.71 16.39 -3.85
N GLN A 106 -9.69 17.13 -4.30
CA GLN A 106 -8.64 16.61 -5.19
C GLN A 106 -7.69 15.65 -4.45
N VAL A 107 -7.36 15.92 -3.19
CA VAL A 107 -6.58 14.99 -2.34
C VAL A 107 -7.36 13.70 -2.11
N ALA A 108 -8.65 13.78 -1.76
CA ALA A 108 -9.50 12.61 -1.61
C ALA A 108 -9.59 11.80 -2.93
N HIS A 109 -9.68 12.50 -4.08
CA HIS A 109 -9.68 11.86 -5.40
C HIS A 109 -8.37 11.12 -5.68
N ALA A 110 -7.22 11.74 -5.34
CA ALA A 110 -5.91 11.12 -5.45
C ALA A 110 -5.78 9.89 -4.54
N ALA A 111 -6.24 9.99 -3.30
CA ALA A 111 -6.21 8.87 -2.34
C ALA A 111 -7.01 7.67 -2.85
N VAL A 112 -8.24 7.89 -3.29
CA VAL A 112 -9.10 6.82 -3.83
C VAL A 112 -8.51 6.25 -5.13
N GLY A 113 -7.95 7.09 -6.00
CA GLY A 113 -7.31 6.67 -7.26
C GLY A 113 -6.10 5.77 -7.01
N LEU A 114 -5.20 6.21 -6.13
CA LEU A 114 -4.01 5.43 -5.77
C LEU A 114 -4.38 4.14 -5.03
N HIS A 115 -5.29 4.21 -4.07
CA HIS A 115 -5.74 3.03 -3.32
C HIS A 115 -6.36 1.96 -4.25
N LYS A 116 -7.19 2.37 -5.21
CA LYS A 116 -7.72 1.44 -6.22
C LYS A 116 -6.61 0.80 -7.05
N PHE A 117 -5.59 1.57 -7.44
CA PHE A 117 -4.44 1.04 -8.15
C PHE A 117 -3.69 -0.01 -7.31
N LEU A 118 -3.46 0.26 -6.01
CA LEU A 118 -2.82 -0.70 -5.10
C LEU A 118 -3.64 -1.99 -4.96
N LEU A 119 -4.97 -1.87 -4.81
CA LEU A 119 -5.87 -3.02 -4.74
C LEU A 119 -5.90 -3.84 -6.04
N GLN A 120 -5.77 -3.21 -7.20
CA GLN A 120 -5.70 -3.90 -8.49
C GLN A 120 -4.36 -4.62 -8.72
N ASN A 121 -3.33 -4.27 -7.93
CA ASN A 121 -1.99 -4.84 -8.02
C ASN A 121 -1.55 -5.44 -6.66
N GLN A 122 -2.46 -6.19 -6.04
CA GLN A 122 -2.26 -6.76 -4.70
C GLN A 122 -1.08 -7.71 -4.61
N GLU A 123 -0.77 -8.42 -5.68
CA GLU A 123 0.39 -9.32 -5.76
C GLU A 123 1.70 -8.60 -5.45
N VAL A 124 1.77 -7.29 -5.76
CA VAL A 124 2.96 -6.47 -5.54
C VAL A 124 2.84 -5.63 -4.27
N TYR A 125 1.70 -5.00 -4.03
CA TYR A 125 1.55 -3.98 -3.00
C TYR A 125 0.70 -4.40 -1.79
N GLY A 126 0.04 -5.56 -1.86
CA GLY A 126 -0.95 -5.98 -0.86
C GLY A 126 -0.36 -6.09 0.54
N HIS A 127 0.82 -6.67 0.69
CA HIS A 127 1.52 -6.78 1.98
C HIS A 127 1.79 -5.39 2.60
N LEU A 128 2.34 -4.45 1.83
CA LEU A 128 2.63 -3.11 2.32
C LEU A 128 1.35 -2.32 2.63
N LEU A 129 0.29 -2.54 1.84
CA LEU A 129 -1.01 -1.92 2.08
C LEU A 129 -1.64 -2.39 3.41
N LEU A 130 -1.53 -3.69 3.72
CA LEU A 130 -1.98 -4.24 5.02
C LEU A 130 -1.20 -3.68 6.21
N LEU A 131 0.12 -3.56 6.06
CA LEU A 131 0.95 -2.96 7.10
C LEU A 131 0.56 -1.50 7.35
N TRP A 132 0.33 -0.75 6.29
CA TRP A 132 -0.11 0.64 6.37
C TRP A 132 -1.49 0.79 7.02
N ASP A 133 -2.46 -0.08 6.69
CA ASP A 133 -3.78 -0.13 7.30
C ASP A 133 -3.66 -0.44 8.81
N ALA A 134 -2.85 -1.44 9.17
CA ALA A 134 -2.59 -1.81 10.57
C ALA A 134 -1.90 -0.69 11.38
N ASP A 135 -1.09 0.16 10.73
CA ASP A 135 -0.33 1.25 11.35
C ASP A 135 -1.08 2.61 11.36
N GLY A 136 -2.39 2.60 11.09
CA GLY A 136 -3.24 3.79 11.17
C GLY A 136 -3.24 4.66 9.91
N GLU A 137 -2.86 4.08 8.78
CA GLU A 137 -3.04 4.67 7.46
C GLU A 137 -2.44 6.08 7.29
N THR A 138 -1.19 6.28 7.66
CA THR A 138 -0.53 7.59 7.60
C THR A 138 -0.66 8.27 6.25
N LYS A 139 -1.20 9.50 6.27
CA LYS A 139 -1.43 10.35 5.09
C LYS A 139 -0.86 11.74 5.33
N ILE A 140 -0.05 12.25 4.38
CA ILE A 140 0.61 13.55 4.49
C ILE A 140 0.32 14.38 3.24
N VAL A 141 0.02 15.66 3.42
CA VAL A 141 -0.24 16.59 2.30
C VAL A 141 0.84 17.67 2.24
N LEU A 142 1.48 17.78 1.09
CA LEU A 142 2.61 18.67 0.82
C LEU A 142 2.27 19.69 -0.27
N LYS A 143 3.07 20.78 -0.32
CA LYS A 143 3.01 21.80 -1.37
C LYS A 143 3.95 21.43 -2.51
N GLY A 144 3.43 21.41 -3.74
CA GLY A 144 4.21 21.42 -4.97
C GLY A 144 4.01 22.76 -5.68
N ASP A 145 5.09 23.45 -6.02
CA ASP A 145 5.00 24.81 -6.55
C ASP A 145 4.16 24.87 -7.84
N ASN A 146 4.34 23.91 -8.75
CA ASN A 146 3.69 23.90 -10.06
C ASN A 146 3.64 22.49 -10.66
N ILE A 147 3.09 22.38 -11.87
CA ILE A 147 2.97 21.11 -12.60
C ILE A 147 4.34 20.43 -12.87
N THR A 148 5.38 21.20 -13.14
CA THR A 148 6.72 20.66 -13.43
C THR A 148 7.25 19.85 -12.24
N ILE A 149 7.01 20.33 -11.02
CA ILE A 149 7.37 19.60 -9.79
C ILE A 149 6.58 18.27 -9.70
N LEU A 150 5.26 18.28 -9.96
CA LEU A 150 4.45 17.07 -9.91
C LEU A 150 4.90 16.02 -10.93
N GLU A 151 5.23 16.45 -12.14
CA GLU A 151 5.75 15.57 -13.19
C GLU A 151 7.14 15.03 -12.88
N ASP A 152 8.01 15.81 -12.27
CA ASP A 152 9.33 15.37 -11.81
C ASP A 152 9.21 14.31 -10.71
N LEU A 153 8.33 14.53 -9.73
CA LEU A 153 8.02 13.56 -8.68
C LEU A 153 7.47 12.25 -9.27
N ARG A 154 6.53 12.35 -10.21
CA ARG A 154 6.01 11.17 -10.90
C ARG A 154 7.12 10.37 -11.58
N ARG A 155 7.98 11.03 -12.34
CA ARG A 155 9.09 10.38 -13.03
C ARG A 155 10.08 9.70 -12.06
N LYS A 156 10.39 10.37 -10.93
CA LYS A 156 11.23 9.80 -9.87
C LYS A 156 10.60 8.58 -9.22
N SER A 157 9.30 8.64 -8.95
CA SER A 157 8.54 7.51 -8.36
C SER A 157 8.50 6.31 -9.30
N GLU A 158 8.22 6.55 -10.60
CA GLU A 158 8.23 5.50 -11.62
C GLU A 158 9.61 4.87 -11.77
N ALA A 159 10.67 5.68 -11.73
CA ALA A 159 12.06 5.19 -11.80
C ALA A 159 12.48 4.37 -10.55
N ALA A 160 11.91 4.69 -9.39
CA ALA A 160 12.10 3.97 -8.14
C ALA A 160 11.16 2.75 -7.98
N GLY A 161 10.26 2.50 -8.95
CA GLY A 161 9.28 1.43 -8.87
C GLY A 161 8.16 1.66 -7.85
N LEU A 162 8.00 2.90 -7.36
CA LEU A 162 6.97 3.23 -6.37
C LEU A 162 5.62 3.54 -7.05
N PRO A 163 4.51 3.01 -6.51
CA PRO A 163 3.17 3.27 -7.02
C PRO A 163 2.79 4.73 -6.82
N CYS A 164 2.32 5.36 -7.88
CA CYS A 164 1.92 6.76 -7.84
C CYS A 164 0.68 7.01 -8.71
N TYR A 165 0.02 8.14 -8.45
CA TYR A 165 -1.20 8.54 -9.17
C TYR A 165 -1.23 10.07 -9.34
N LEU A 166 -1.46 10.54 -10.57
CA LEU A 166 -1.59 11.96 -10.87
C LEU A 166 -3.04 12.27 -11.25
N VAL A 167 -3.68 13.15 -10.48
CA VAL A 167 -5.07 13.55 -10.72
C VAL A 167 -5.14 14.62 -11.79
N SER A 168 -5.91 14.36 -12.85
CA SER A 168 -6.31 15.35 -13.85
C SER A 168 -7.74 15.82 -13.59
N ASP A 169 -7.95 17.12 -13.47
CA ASP A 169 -9.29 17.70 -13.25
C ASP A 169 -10.18 17.63 -14.50
N ALA A 170 -11.44 17.31 -14.30
CA ALA A 170 -12.42 17.25 -15.39
C ALA A 170 -12.92 18.61 -15.87
N GLY A 171 -12.42 19.73 -15.31
CA GLY A 171 -12.76 21.09 -15.70
C GLY A 171 -14.17 21.57 -15.30
N ARG A 172 -14.77 20.93 -14.30
CA ARG A 172 -16.14 21.25 -13.87
C ARG A 172 -16.24 22.37 -12.83
N THR A 173 -15.09 22.89 -12.34
CA THR A 173 -15.08 23.83 -11.19
C THR A 173 -14.08 24.97 -11.38
N GLN A 174 -13.02 25.03 -10.59
CA GLN A 174 -12.13 26.20 -10.45
C GLN A 174 -10.92 26.19 -11.39
N VAL A 175 -10.59 25.05 -12.00
CA VAL A 175 -9.40 24.89 -12.83
C VAL A 175 -9.75 24.38 -14.23
N PRO A 176 -8.94 24.68 -15.25
CA PRO A 176 -9.15 24.19 -16.60
C PRO A 176 -9.19 22.67 -16.69
N MET A 177 -9.96 22.15 -17.65
CA MET A 177 -9.99 20.71 -17.92
C MET A 177 -8.59 20.18 -18.25
N GLY A 178 -8.24 19.04 -17.67
CA GLY A 178 -6.94 18.40 -17.87
C GLY A 178 -5.82 18.94 -16.98
N SER A 179 -6.10 19.94 -16.12
CA SER A 179 -5.09 20.43 -15.16
C SER A 179 -4.70 19.33 -14.17
N SER A 180 -3.41 19.08 -14.02
CA SER A 180 -2.87 18.18 -12.99
C SER A 180 -2.88 18.86 -11.63
N THR A 181 -3.70 18.37 -10.72
CA THR A 181 -4.02 19.05 -9.46
C THR A 181 -3.29 18.49 -8.25
N VAL A 182 -3.19 17.17 -8.15
CA VAL A 182 -2.54 16.47 -7.03
C VAL A 182 -1.77 15.25 -7.55
N PHE A 183 -0.53 15.13 -7.13
CA PHE A 183 0.26 13.91 -7.26
C PHE A 183 0.18 13.13 -5.96
N ALA A 184 -0.01 11.81 -6.04
CA ALA A 184 0.00 10.90 -4.89
C ALA A 184 1.03 9.80 -5.09
N ILE A 185 1.70 9.41 -4.00
CA ILE A 185 2.69 8.34 -3.95
C ILE A 185 2.49 7.51 -2.69
N PHE A 186 2.77 6.21 -2.76
CA PHE A 186 2.70 5.28 -1.65
C PHE A 186 3.96 4.42 -1.60
N GLY A 187 4.45 4.12 -0.40
CA GLY A 187 5.63 3.30 -0.20
C GLY A 187 6.07 3.29 1.26
N ARG A 188 7.20 2.66 1.52
CA ARG A 188 7.86 2.74 2.84
C ARG A 188 8.28 4.17 3.14
N VAL A 189 8.32 4.53 4.42
CA VAL A 189 8.57 5.92 4.85
C VAL A 189 9.85 6.48 4.24
N ASN A 190 10.97 5.77 4.31
CA ASN A 190 12.25 6.18 3.76
C ASN A 190 12.21 6.36 2.24
N GLU A 191 11.61 5.42 1.51
CA GLU A 191 11.51 5.47 0.03
C GLU A 191 10.70 6.69 -0.45
N VAL A 192 9.60 6.98 0.24
CA VAL A 192 8.76 8.14 -0.07
C VAL A 192 9.45 9.44 0.32
N ASP A 193 10.22 9.46 1.44
CA ASP A 193 10.97 10.63 1.88
C ASP A 193 12.13 10.97 0.93
N ASP A 194 12.78 10.01 0.34
CA ASP A 194 13.83 10.23 -0.67
C ASP A 194 13.30 11.03 -1.87
N ILE A 195 12.00 10.90 -2.16
CA ILE A 195 11.36 11.62 -3.28
C ILE A 195 10.70 12.93 -2.83
N THR A 196 10.05 12.94 -1.66
CA THR A 196 9.16 14.03 -1.23
C THR A 196 9.65 14.82 -0.02
N GLY A 197 10.68 14.37 0.68
CA GLY A 197 11.10 14.89 1.99
C GLY A 197 11.58 16.34 2.00
N GLN A 198 11.97 16.92 0.84
CA GLN A 198 12.33 18.33 0.73
C GLN A 198 11.12 19.27 0.62
N LEU A 199 9.91 18.74 0.43
CA LEU A 199 8.71 19.55 0.26
C LEU A 199 8.12 19.97 1.61
N LYS A 200 7.45 21.10 1.63
CA LYS A 200 6.82 21.65 2.84
C LYS A 200 5.39 21.12 3.01
N LEU A 201 4.96 20.99 4.25
CA LEU A 201 3.56 20.69 4.59
C LEU A 201 2.62 21.78 4.02
N LEU A 202 1.44 21.35 3.59
CA LEU A 202 0.40 22.24 3.08
C LEU A 202 -0.20 23.10 4.19
#